data_c42fb22d8549c940affa7973cdb7a4cf
#
_entry.id   c42fb22d8549c940affa7973cdb7a4cf
#
_cell.length_a   1.000
_cell.length_b   1.000
_cell.length_c   1.000
_cell.angle_alpha   90.00
_cell.angle_beta   90.00
_cell.angle_gamma   90.00
#
_symmetry.space_group_name_H-M   'P 1'
#
loop_
_entity.id
_entity.type
_entity.pdbx_description
1 polymer ?
#
loop_
_entity_poly.entity_id
_entity_poly.type
_entity_poly.pdbx_seq_one_letter_code
_entity_poly.pdbx_strand_id
1 'polypeptide(L)'
;IVTKSTSDEGISNDLRRQIVYNPKVFFIAAGFCILLSIPLATLPFLALAALFIIVGLQLKKQSVEVEKQEEIQIEKNEVEEIRKPENVVNLLQVDPIELEFGYGIIPLADVNQGGDLLDRVVMIRRQLALELGMIVPIIRLRDNIQLNPNEYVIKIKGVEVAGGELMLDHYLAMSPGFVEEEIEGIKTTEPAFGLPAVWITEAQRDKAEMLGYTVVDPPSIIATHLTEVIKAHAHELTGRQEVQTIIDKVKENYPAIVEELVPKVMTIGEIQKVIANLLKEGVSVRDIVTILETLADYAPITHDTDMLTEYVRQALGRAISKKFIRDKKSTVITLDPKLEQMIMDSVQKTEH
;
A
#
# COMPACT_ATOMS: atom_id res chain seq x y z
N ILE A 1 5.67 -16.50 16.86
CA ILE A 1 6.80 -16.84 17.78
C ILE A 1 8.02 -16.98 16.90
N VAL A 2 8.81 -15.91 16.80
CA VAL A 2 10.10 -15.95 16.10
C VAL A 2 11.18 -16.02 17.18
N THR A 3 11.78 -17.16 17.33
CA THR A 3 12.99 -17.35 18.14
C THR A 3 14.16 -16.70 17.41
N LYS A 4 14.56 -15.53 17.88
CA LYS A 4 15.80 -14.88 17.46
C LYS A 4 16.94 -15.61 18.16
N SER A 5 17.69 -16.42 17.42
CA SER A 5 18.96 -17.01 17.84
C SER A 5 19.95 -15.87 18.07
N THR A 6 20.26 -15.61 19.32
CA THR A 6 21.37 -14.73 19.71
C THR A 6 22.44 -15.55 20.39
N SER A 7 23.66 -15.31 20.01
CA SER A 7 24.95 -15.88 20.44
C SER A 7 25.02 -16.31 21.91
N ASP A 8 25.79 -17.37 22.19
CA ASP A 8 26.01 -18.05 23.48
C ASP A 8 26.47 -17.18 24.67
N GLU A 9 26.86 -15.93 24.47
CA GLU A 9 27.18 -15.00 25.56
C GLU A 9 25.95 -14.32 26.19
N GLY A 10 24.78 -14.37 25.56
CA GLY A 10 23.59 -13.63 25.99
C GLY A 10 22.85 -14.26 27.18
N ILE A 11 22.77 -15.59 27.24
CA ILE A 11 21.88 -16.29 28.18
C ILE A 11 22.41 -16.19 29.61
N SER A 12 23.71 -16.29 29.84
CA SER A 12 24.28 -16.20 31.20
C SER A 12 24.23 -14.77 31.74
N ASN A 13 24.37 -13.76 30.93
CA ASN A 13 24.27 -12.36 31.32
C ASN A 13 22.81 -11.91 31.54
N ASP A 14 21.87 -12.40 30.76
CA ASP A 14 20.44 -12.12 30.96
C ASP A 14 19.87 -12.79 32.19
N LEU A 15 20.25 -14.05 32.46
CA LEU A 15 19.89 -14.73 33.71
C LEU A 15 20.50 -14.02 34.94
N ARG A 16 21.73 -13.58 34.86
CA ARG A 16 22.40 -12.82 35.92
C ARG A 16 21.72 -11.46 36.15
N ARG A 17 21.32 -10.75 35.10
CA ARG A 17 20.55 -9.51 35.19
C ARG A 17 19.17 -9.72 35.80
N GLN A 18 18.43 -10.73 35.37
CA GLN A 18 17.08 -10.99 35.88
C GLN A 18 17.04 -11.45 37.34
N ILE A 19 18.03 -12.21 37.80
CA ILE A 19 18.07 -12.76 39.18
C ILE A 19 18.70 -11.75 40.13
N VAL A 20 19.84 -11.13 39.76
CA VAL A 20 20.62 -10.29 40.69
C VAL A 20 20.05 -8.86 40.80
N TYR A 21 19.43 -8.33 39.78
CA TYR A 21 18.90 -6.96 39.79
C TYR A 21 17.39 -6.85 40.08
N ASN A 22 16.69 -7.98 40.29
CA ASN A 22 15.27 -7.95 40.63
C ASN A 22 15.07 -7.93 42.14
N PRO A 23 14.66 -6.81 42.80
CA PRO A 23 14.51 -6.70 44.24
C PRO A 23 13.52 -7.68 44.80
N LYS A 24 12.54 -8.15 44.04
CA LYS A 24 11.54 -9.15 44.49
C LYS A 24 12.18 -10.49 44.84
N VAL A 25 13.26 -10.89 44.18
CA VAL A 25 13.98 -12.14 44.47
C VAL A 25 14.58 -12.13 45.86
N PHE A 26 15.15 -11.00 46.29
CA PHE A 26 15.73 -10.83 47.61
C PHE A 26 14.69 -10.86 48.72
N PHE A 27 13.51 -10.29 48.52
CA PHE A 27 12.41 -10.37 49.49
C PHE A 27 11.85 -11.80 49.63
N ILE A 28 11.76 -12.55 48.52
CA ILE A 28 11.35 -13.96 48.55
C ILE A 28 12.40 -14.81 49.31
N ALA A 29 13.69 -14.60 49.03
CA ALA A 29 14.77 -15.28 49.71
C ALA A 29 14.82 -14.97 51.22
N ALA A 30 14.57 -13.72 51.61
CA ALA A 30 14.46 -13.31 53.00
C ALA A 30 13.30 -14.03 53.70
N GLY A 31 12.12 -14.10 53.06
CA GLY A 31 10.96 -14.84 53.58
C GLY A 31 11.26 -16.33 53.81
N PHE A 32 12.00 -16.95 52.88
CA PHE A 32 12.42 -18.34 53.00
C PHE A 32 13.42 -18.55 54.14
N CYS A 33 14.36 -17.63 54.37
CA CYS A 33 15.28 -17.68 55.49
C CYS A 33 14.58 -17.55 56.83
N ILE A 34 13.55 -16.71 56.95
CA ILE A 34 12.73 -16.56 58.14
C ILE A 34 11.97 -17.86 58.41
N LEU A 35 11.39 -18.51 57.43
CA LEU A 35 10.67 -19.76 57.55
C LEU A 35 11.58 -20.89 58.03
N LEU A 36 12.82 -20.95 57.54
CA LEU A 36 13.81 -21.94 57.92
C LEU A 36 14.44 -21.69 59.29
N SER A 37 14.32 -20.50 59.85
CA SER A 37 14.86 -20.15 61.17
C SER A 37 14.16 -20.87 62.32
N ILE A 38 12.91 -21.31 62.13
CA ILE A 38 12.10 -21.96 63.13
C ILE A 38 12.61 -23.38 63.49
N PRO A 39 12.92 -24.30 62.57
CA PRO A 39 13.34 -25.64 62.82
C PRO A 39 14.85 -25.85 62.98
N LEU A 40 15.75 -24.97 62.54
CA LEU A 40 17.17 -25.30 62.36
C LEU A 40 18.11 -24.52 63.29
N ALA A 41 18.21 -23.25 63.24
CA ALA A 41 19.05 -22.40 64.07
C ALA A 41 18.63 -20.92 63.88
N THR A 42 18.13 -20.32 64.94
CA THR A 42 17.46 -19.00 64.83
C THR A 42 18.40 -17.83 64.46
N LEU A 43 19.60 -17.76 65.00
CA LEU A 43 20.50 -16.62 64.91
C LEU A 43 21.12 -16.42 63.50
N PRO A 44 21.73 -17.43 62.83
CA PRO A 44 22.35 -17.22 61.56
C PRO A 44 21.34 -16.97 60.40
N PHE A 45 20.16 -17.63 60.44
CA PHE A 45 19.13 -17.42 59.40
C PHE A 45 18.43 -16.06 59.53
N LEU A 46 18.25 -15.51 60.71
CA LEU A 46 17.75 -14.17 60.95
C LEU A 46 18.73 -13.11 60.47
N ALA A 47 20.04 -13.30 60.72
CA ALA A 47 21.06 -12.39 60.22
C ALA A 47 21.10 -12.36 58.67
N LEU A 48 20.96 -13.54 58.02
CA LEU A 48 20.93 -13.67 56.57
C LEU A 48 19.63 -13.04 55.96
N ALA A 49 18.50 -13.22 56.63
CA ALA A 49 17.24 -12.58 56.23
C ALA A 49 17.33 -11.07 56.31
N ALA A 50 17.91 -10.52 57.39
CA ALA A 50 18.13 -9.09 57.53
C ALA A 50 19.04 -8.52 56.43
N LEU A 51 20.09 -9.25 56.06
CA LEU A 51 20.99 -8.87 54.97
C LEU A 51 20.25 -8.85 53.65
N PHE A 52 19.43 -9.84 53.31
CA PHE A 52 18.62 -9.85 52.08
C PHE A 52 17.58 -8.73 52.06
N ILE A 53 16.99 -8.38 53.20
CA ILE A 53 16.05 -7.23 53.26
C ILE A 53 16.78 -5.92 52.94
N ILE A 54 17.98 -5.71 53.52
CA ILE A 54 18.77 -4.50 53.30
C ILE A 54 19.16 -4.38 51.82
N VAL A 55 19.66 -5.47 51.22
CA VAL A 55 20.03 -5.50 49.80
C VAL A 55 18.80 -5.27 48.93
N GLY A 56 17.66 -5.90 49.22
CA GLY A 56 16.42 -5.70 48.51
C GLY A 56 15.89 -4.26 48.53
N LEU A 57 16.03 -3.59 49.69
CA LEU A 57 15.65 -2.18 49.85
C LEU A 57 16.59 -1.23 49.07
N GLN A 58 17.90 -1.51 49.06
CA GLN A 58 18.86 -0.74 48.28
C GLN A 58 18.61 -0.89 46.76
N LEU A 59 18.40 -2.12 46.30
CA LEU A 59 18.09 -2.36 44.87
C LEU A 59 16.76 -1.75 44.47
N LYS A 60 15.73 -1.77 45.32
CA LYS A 60 14.46 -1.11 45.04
C LYS A 60 14.60 0.41 44.91
N LYS A 61 15.46 1.01 45.75
CA LYS A 61 15.73 2.45 45.68
C LYS A 61 16.47 2.83 44.39
N GLN A 62 17.40 1.99 43.96
CA GLN A 62 18.18 2.18 42.74
C GLN A 62 17.33 1.96 41.47
N SER A 63 16.42 0.97 41.46
CA SER A 63 15.51 0.74 40.33
C SER A 63 14.51 1.87 40.13
N VAL A 64 13.99 2.47 41.19
CA VAL A 64 13.10 3.64 41.11
C VAL A 64 13.83 4.90 40.61
N GLU A 65 15.11 5.07 40.97
CA GLU A 65 15.93 6.17 40.48
C GLU A 65 16.29 5.99 38.97
N VAL A 66 16.55 4.75 38.53
CA VAL A 66 16.82 4.44 37.14
C VAL A 66 15.56 4.61 36.28
N GLU A 67 14.39 4.10 36.70
CA GLU A 67 13.12 4.33 36.00
C GLU A 67 12.80 5.83 35.87
N LYS A 68 13.03 6.60 36.90
CA LYS A 68 12.80 8.06 36.88
C LYS A 68 13.78 8.80 35.98
N GLN A 69 15.01 8.31 35.84
CA GLN A 69 15.99 8.86 34.91
C GLN A 69 15.72 8.45 33.45
N GLU A 70 15.23 7.22 33.24
CA GLU A 70 14.79 6.78 31.92
C GLU A 70 13.55 7.55 31.44
N GLU A 71 12.54 7.77 32.29
CA GLU A 71 11.37 8.60 31.98
C GLU A 71 11.78 10.04 31.64
N ILE A 72 12.66 10.67 32.43
CA ILE A 72 13.16 12.03 32.17
C ILE A 72 13.99 12.08 30.87
N GLN A 73 14.68 10.98 30.53
CA GLN A 73 15.50 10.89 29.33
C GLN A 73 14.65 10.65 28.08
N ILE A 74 13.57 9.89 28.20
CA ILE A 74 12.57 9.71 27.15
C ILE A 74 11.86 11.04 26.91
N GLU A 75 11.39 11.72 27.94
CA GLU A 75 10.72 13.00 27.85
C GLU A 75 11.65 14.11 27.26
N LYS A 76 12.93 14.10 27.65
CA LYS A 76 13.94 15.00 27.04
C LYS A 76 14.22 14.66 25.57
N ASN A 77 14.31 13.39 25.22
CA ASN A 77 14.54 12.97 23.86
C ASN A 77 13.34 13.29 22.96
N GLU A 78 12.10 13.10 23.45
CA GLU A 78 10.88 13.51 22.73
C GLU A 78 10.82 15.05 22.55
N VAL A 79 11.16 15.82 23.57
CA VAL A 79 11.21 17.29 23.48
C VAL A 79 12.36 17.76 22.58
N GLU A 80 13.50 17.08 22.56
CA GLU A 80 14.60 17.37 21.64
C GLU A 80 14.29 16.93 20.19
N GLU A 81 13.55 15.84 19.97
CA GLU A 81 13.06 15.48 18.63
C GLU A 81 12.07 16.51 18.09
N ILE A 82 11.16 17.00 18.93
CA ILE A 82 10.22 18.08 18.57
C ILE A 82 10.94 19.41 18.31
N ARG A 83 12.10 19.64 18.95
CA ARG A 83 12.91 20.88 18.80
C ARG A 83 14.00 20.79 17.74
N LYS A 84 14.29 19.59 17.20
CA LYS A 84 15.18 19.48 16.02
C LYS A 84 14.53 20.27 14.90
N PRO A 85 15.25 21.20 14.21
CA PRO A 85 14.70 21.81 13.01
C PRO A 85 14.27 20.66 12.11
N GLU A 86 12.97 20.62 11.79
CA GLU A 86 12.41 19.66 10.86
C GLU A 86 13.36 19.56 9.69
N ASN A 87 13.74 18.35 9.33
CA ASN A 87 14.61 18.19 8.18
C ASN A 87 13.78 18.60 6.96
N VAL A 88 13.86 19.87 6.59
CA VAL A 88 13.05 20.50 5.53
C VAL A 88 13.14 19.70 4.23
N VAL A 89 14.24 18.95 4.05
CA VAL A 89 14.41 18.04 2.91
C VAL A 89 13.35 16.93 2.90
N ASN A 90 12.92 16.44 4.06
CA ASN A 90 11.86 15.43 4.14
C ASN A 90 10.49 16.00 3.78
N LEU A 91 10.27 17.30 3.98
CA LEU A 91 9.05 18.00 3.56
C LEU A 91 8.96 18.23 2.05
N LEU A 92 10.09 18.11 1.33
CA LEU A 92 10.11 18.19 -0.13
C LEU A 92 9.68 16.88 -0.82
N GLN A 93 9.58 15.80 -0.06
CA GLN A 93 9.12 14.53 -0.62
C GLN A 93 7.59 14.59 -0.81
N VAL A 94 7.17 14.47 -2.06
CA VAL A 94 5.76 14.34 -2.42
C VAL A 94 5.41 12.85 -2.44
N ASP A 95 4.41 12.45 -1.66
CA ASP A 95 3.93 11.08 -1.68
C ASP A 95 3.31 10.77 -3.06
N PRO A 96 3.60 9.61 -3.65
CA PRO A 96 3.09 9.27 -4.97
C PRO A 96 1.56 9.16 -5.01
N ILE A 97 0.98 8.60 -3.94
CA ILE A 97 -0.46 8.42 -3.79
C ILE A 97 -0.83 8.74 -2.35
N GLU A 98 -1.79 9.64 -2.15
CA GLU A 98 -2.34 9.97 -0.85
C GLU A 98 -3.87 9.82 -0.88
N LEU A 99 -4.42 9.24 0.17
CA LEU A 99 -5.84 9.22 0.48
C LEU A 99 -6.05 10.01 1.76
N GLU A 100 -6.57 11.21 1.61
CA GLU A 100 -6.94 12.07 2.73
C GLU A 100 -8.43 11.91 3.03
N PHE A 101 -8.81 11.96 4.31
CA PHE A 101 -10.20 11.82 4.71
C PHE A 101 -10.53 12.60 5.98
N GLY A 102 -11.79 13.00 6.08
CA GLY A 102 -12.33 13.69 7.24
C GLY A 102 -12.47 12.76 8.45
N TYR A 103 -12.65 13.36 9.62
CA TYR A 103 -12.64 12.64 10.90
C TYR A 103 -13.71 11.54 11.04
N GLY A 104 -14.84 11.66 10.34
CA GLY A 104 -15.89 10.63 10.34
C GLY A 104 -15.44 9.32 9.71
N ILE A 105 -14.48 9.35 8.77
CA ILE A 105 -13.98 8.15 8.06
C ILE A 105 -12.89 7.43 8.87
N ILE A 106 -12.28 8.06 9.88
CA ILE A 106 -11.23 7.46 10.71
C ILE A 106 -11.58 6.04 11.19
N PRO A 107 -12.81 5.75 11.67
CA PRO A 107 -13.18 4.40 12.11
C PRO A 107 -13.01 3.32 11.05
N LEU A 108 -13.11 3.65 9.76
CA LEU A 108 -12.89 2.71 8.66
C LEU A 108 -11.41 2.35 8.47
N ALA A 109 -10.49 3.23 8.92
CA ALA A 109 -9.05 3.03 8.85
C ALA A 109 -8.45 2.50 10.16
N ASP A 110 -9.15 2.63 11.29
CA ASP A 110 -8.67 2.20 12.60
C ASP A 110 -9.00 0.72 12.87
N VAL A 111 -7.97 -0.11 12.87
CA VAL A 111 -8.08 -1.55 13.14
C VAL A 111 -8.70 -1.84 14.52
N ASN A 112 -8.47 -0.98 15.53
CA ASN A 112 -9.04 -1.15 16.87
C ASN A 112 -10.56 -0.91 16.90
N GLN A 113 -11.10 -0.20 15.91
CA GLN A 113 -12.53 0.03 15.72
C GLN A 113 -13.15 -0.92 14.68
N GLY A 114 -12.40 -1.91 14.20
CA GLY A 114 -12.86 -2.88 13.22
C GLY A 114 -12.74 -2.41 11.77
N GLY A 115 -12.02 -1.30 11.54
CA GLY A 115 -11.76 -0.78 10.19
C GLY A 115 -10.81 -1.69 9.40
N ASP A 116 -11.11 -1.91 8.13
CA ASP A 116 -10.35 -2.78 7.21
C ASP A 116 -9.75 -2.03 6.01
N LEU A 117 -9.84 -0.71 5.98
CA LEU A 117 -9.39 0.10 4.84
C LEU A 117 -7.89 -0.09 4.55
N LEU A 118 -7.04 -0.25 5.59
CA LEU A 118 -5.62 -0.53 5.43
C LEU A 118 -5.37 -1.87 4.72
N ASP A 119 -6.10 -2.91 5.09
CA ASP A 119 -5.99 -4.23 4.46
C ASP A 119 -6.45 -4.18 3.00
N ARG A 120 -7.52 -3.44 2.72
CA ARG A 120 -8.01 -3.20 1.35
C ARG A 120 -6.96 -2.50 0.50
N VAL A 121 -6.27 -1.50 1.02
CA VAL A 121 -5.17 -0.81 0.33
C VAL A 121 -4.05 -1.79 -0.04
N VAL A 122 -3.68 -2.70 0.85
CA VAL A 122 -2.69 -3.75 0.56
C VAL A 122 -3.19 -4.68 -0.55
N MET A 123 -4.47 -5.06 -0.51
CA MET A 123 -5.08 -5.92 -1.53
C MET A 123 -5.15 -5.23 -2.89
N ILE A 124 -5.52 -3.95 -2.94
CA ILE A 124 -5.52 -3.13 -4.17
C ILE A 124 -4.13 -3.15 -4.84
N ARG A 125 -3.08 -2.88 -4.08
CA ARG A 125 -1.70 -2.89 -4.61
C ARG A 125 -1.34 -4.25 -5.22
N ARG A 126 -1.70 -5.35 -4.54
CA ARG A 126 -1.48 -6.72 -5.04
C ARG A 126 -2.29 -7.01 -6.30
N GLN A 127 -3.56 -6.63 -6.31
CA GLN A 127 -4.44 -6.83 -7.46
C GLN A 127 -3.94 -6.09 -8.69
N LEU A 128 -3.57 -4.81 -8.56
CA LEU A 128 -3.05 -4.01 -9.66
C LEU A 128 -1.70 -4.51 -10.18
N ALA A 129 -0.83 -5.01 -9.30
CA ALA A 129 0.41 -5.67 -9.72
C ALA A 129 0.13 -6.93 -10.56
N LEU A 130 -0.89 -7.71 -10.23
CA LEU A 130 -1.30 -8.88 -10.99
C LEU A 130 -2.04 -8.53 -12.29
N GLU A 131 -2.83 -7.47 -12.29
CA GLU A 131 -3.64 -7.04 -13.43
C GLU A 131 -2.80 -6.28 -14.46
N LEU A 132 -2.08 -5.26 -14.04
CA LEU A 132 -1.32 -4.36 -14.91
C LEU A 132 0.16 -4.72 -15.04
N GLY A 133 0.72 -5.46 -14.08
CA GLY A 133 2.15 -5.79 -14.06
C GLY A 133 3.04 -4.65 -13.55
N MET A 134 2.45 -3.60 -12.95
CA MET A 134 3.16 -2.46 -12.42
C MET A 134 3.46 -2.61 -10.93
N ILE A 135 4.50 -1.94 -10.45
CA ILE A 135 4.74 -1.77 -9.02
C ILE A 135 3.96 -0.54 -8.55
N VAL A 136 2.89 -0.77 -7.77
CA VAL A 136 2.13 0.33 -7.18
C VAL A 136 2.92 0.90 -6.00
N PRO A 137 3.24 2.21 -5.99
CA PRO A 137 3.90 2.85 -4.87
C PRO A 137 3.13 2.74 -3.55
N ILE A 138 3.74 3.22 -2.47
CA ILE A 138 3.08 3.29 -1.17
C ILE A 138 1.90 4.27 -1.26
N ILE A 139 0.75 3.86 -0.75
CA ILE A 139 -0.44 4.69 -0.61
C ILE A 139 -0.45 5.21 0.83
N ARG A 140 -0.34 6.53 1.01
CA ARG A 140 -0.42 7.17 2.32
C ARG A 140 -1.86 7.48 2.69
N LEU A 141 -2.25 7.03 3.87
CA LEU A 141 -3.54 7.40 4.46
C LEU A 141 -3.30 8.50 5.49
N ARG A 142 -4.06 9.60 5.38
CA ARG A 142 -3.93 10.75 6.27
C ARG A 142 -5.32 11.26 6.65
N ASP A 143 -5.50 11.59 7.92
CA ASP A 143 -6.62 12.41 8.36
C ASP A 143 -6.39 13.88 7.96
N ASN A 144 -7.45 14.54 7.53
CA ASN A 144 -7.43 15.96 7.17
C ASN A 144 -8.62 16.68 7.81
N ILE A 145 -8.33 17.52 8.81
CA ILE A 145 -9.33 18.29 9.54
C ILE A 145 -10.00 19.40 8.72
N GLN A 146 -9.46 19.70 7.53
CA GLN A 146 -10.03 20.70 6.62
C GLN A 146 -11.16 20.14 5.77
N LEU A 147 -11.22 18.81 5.64
CA LEU A 147 -12.30 18.13 4.92
C LEU A 147 -13.57 18.03 5.77
N ASN A 148 -14.72 17.94 5.10
CA ASN A 148 -15.96 17.58 5.78
C ASN A 148 -15.82 16.20 6.46
N PRO A 149 -16.60 15.91 7.50
CA PRO A 149 -16.42 14.68 8.29
C PRO A 149 -16.38 13.40 7.49
N ASN A 150 -17.21 13.29 6.47
CA ASN A 150 -17.40 12.08 5.66
C ASN A 150 -16.83 12.22 4.24
N GLU A 151 -16.06 13.24 4.00
CA GLU A 151 -15.40 13.51 2.73
C GLU A 151 -14.02 12.84 2.67
N TYR A 152 -13.64 12.37 1.48
CA TYR A 152 -12.29 11.91 1.20
C TYR A 152 -11.81 12.47 -0.13
N VAL A 153 -10.49 12.58 -0.26
CA VAL A 153 -9.78 13.09 -1.43
C VAL A 153 -8.64 12.15 -1.78
N ILE A 154 -8.47 11.86 -3.06
CA ILE A 154 -7.36 11.08 -3.61
C ILE A 154 -6.42 12.04 -4.32
N LYS A 155 -5.15 12.02 -3.94
CA LYS A 155 -4.09 12.84 -4.54
C LYS A 155 -3.05 11.95 -5.22
N ILE A 156 -2.63 12.37 -6.39
CA ILE A 156 -1.49 11.78 -7.12
C ILE A 156 -0.39 12.83 -7.17
N LYS A 157 0.76 12.52 -6.61
CA LYS A 157 1.92 13.42 -6.51
C LYS A 157 1.55 14.81 -5.94
N GLY A 158 0.73 14.80 -4.88
CA GLY A 158 0.27 15.99 -4.19
C GLY A 158 -0.85 16.77 -4.87
N VAL A 159 -1.30 16.36 -6.06
CA VAL A 159 -2.41 16.99 -6.79
C VAL A 159 -3.68 16.18 -6.55
N GLU A 160 -4.76 16.86 -6.15
CA GLU A 160 -6.08 16.28 -6.03
C GLU A 160 -6.60 15.87 -7.41
N VAL A 161 -6.95 14.61 -7.58
CA VAL A 161 -7.45 14.05 -8.85
C VAL A 161 -8.86 13.48 -8.73
N ALA A 162 -9.28 13.13 -7.53
CA ALA A 162 -10.60 12.59 -7.28
C ALA A 162 -10.98 12.75 -5.80
N GLY A 163 -12.28 12.62 -5.50
CA GLY A 163 -12.80 12.65 -4.13
C GLY A 163 -14.27 12.24 -4.10
N GLY A 164 -14.82 12.17 -2.91
CA GLY A 164 -16.21 11.84 -2.72
C GLY A 164 -16.66 12.00 -1.27
N GLU A 165 -17.96 11.85 -1.04
CA GLU A 165 -18.56 11.87 0.27
C GLU A 165 -19.26 10.54 0.54
N LEU A 166 -19.17 10.04 1.76
CA LEU A 166 -19.73 8.77 2.19
C LEU A 166 -20.86 8.98 3.20
N MET A 167 -21.78 8.05 3.24
CA MET A 167 -22.76 7.89 4.32
C MET A 167 -22.43 6.61 5.08
N LEU A 168 -21.77 6.73 6.24
CA LEU A 168 -21.17 5.58 6.95
C LEU A 168 -22.20 4.56 7.45
N ASP A 169 -23.42 5.04 7.81
CA ASP A 169 -24.51 4.18 8.27
C ASP A 169 -25.43 3.69 7.13
N HIS A 170 -25.00 3.83 5.88
CA HIS A 170 -25.75 3.49 4.69
C HIS A 170 -24.92 2.61 3.75
N TYR A 171 -25.63 1.97 2.83
CA TYR A 171 -25.07 1.23 1.71
C TYR A 171 -25.36 1.96 0.40
N LEU A 172 -24.46 1.86 -0.55
CA LEU A 172 -24.65 2.40 -1.88
C LEU A 172 -25.28 1.34 -2.79
N ALA A 173 -26.50 1.56 -3.26
CA ALA A 173 -27.20 0.70 -4.20
C ALA A 173 -27.06 1.26 -5.62
N MET A 174 -26.44 0.50 -6.51
CA MET A 174 -26.24 0.84 -7.93
C MET A 174 -27.23 0.05 -8.78
N SER A 175 -27.98 0.73 -9.65
CA SER A 175 -28.90 0.10 -10.57
C SER A 175 -28.16 -0.63 -11.70
N PRO A 176 -28.56 -1.87 -12.07
CA PRO A 176 -27.99 -2.57 -13.23
C PRO A 176 -28.46 -1.99 -14.59
N GLY A 177 -29.22 -0.91 -14.57
CA GLY A 177 -29.76 -0.22 -15.73
C GLY A 177 -31.28 -0.27 -15.82
N PHE A 178 -31.89 -1.42 -15.93
CA PHE A 178 -33.34 -1.57 -15.93
C PHE A 178 -33.79 -2.31 -14.67
N VAL A 179 -34.59 -1.65 -13.85
CA VAL A 179 -35.19 -2.24 -12.64
C VAL A 179 -36.71 -2.09 -12.72
N GLU A 180 -37.45 -3.12 -12.29
CA GLU A 180 -38.92 -3.10 -12.27
C GLU A 180 -39.47 -2.15 -11.21
N GLU A 181 -38.74 -1.97 -10.11
CA GLU A 181 -39.14 -1.11 -8.99
C GLU A 181 -37.91 -0.28 -8.53
N GLU A 182 -38.10 1.04 -8.46
CA GLU A 182 -37.07 1.93 -7.89
C GLU A 182 -37.03 1.79 -6.36
N ILE A 183 -35.81 1.71 -5.81
CA ILE A 183 -35.64 1.69 -4.37
C ILE A 183 -35.62 3.11 -3.81
N GLU A 184 -36.34 3.34 -2.70
CA GLU A 184 -36.36 4.62 -2.01
C GLU A 184 -35.02 4.85 -1.26
N GLY A 185 -34.51 6.08 -1.33
CA GLY A 185 -33.29 6.49 -0.64
C GLY A 185 -32.78 7.83 -1.12
N ILE A 186 -31.55 8.17 -0.74
CA ILE A 186 -30.91 9.44 -1.11
C ILE A 186 -30.17 9.25 -2.44
N LYS A 187 -30.67 9.89 -3.50
CA LYS A 187 -30.06 9.81 -4.84
C LYS A 187 -28.66 10.42 -4.83
N THR A 188 -27.73 9.73 -5.45
CA THR A 188 -26.34 10.14 -5.56
C THR A 188 -25.71 9.56 -6.84
N THR A 189 -24.40 9.79 -7.02
CA THR A 189 -23.62 9.23 -8.11
C THR A 189 -22.46 8.45 -7.51
N GLU A 190 -22.23 7.24 -7.98
CA GLU A 190 -21.11 6.41 -7.57
C GLU A 190 -19.79 7.05 -8.08
N PRO A 191 -18.79 7.25 -7.22
CA PRO A 191 -17.66 8.11 -7.54
C PRO A 191 -16.64 7.51 -8.54
N ALA A 192 -16.53 6.17 -8.65
CA ALA A 192 -15.52 5.55 -9.51
C ALA A 192 -15.91 5.56 -10.99
N PHE A 193 -17.20 5.30 -11.30
CA PHE A 193 -17.68 5.15 -12.68
C PHE A 193 -18.71 6.20 -13.09
N GLY A 194 -19.12 7.07 -12.15
CA GLY A 194 -20.14 8.09 -12.40
C GLY A 194 -21.54 7.51 -12.61
N LEU A 195 -21.83 6.33 -12.11
CA LEU A 195 -23.11 5.66 -12.28
C LEU A 195 -24.16 6.21 -11.30
N PRO A 196 -25.44 6.32 -11.73
CA PRO A 196 -26.53 6.67 -10.82
C PRO A 196 -26.63 5.64 -9.70
N ALA A 197 -26.71 6.13 -8.46
CA ALA A 197 -26.77 5.31 -7.27
C ALA A 197 -27.70 5.93 -6.21
N VAL A 198 -28.04 5.13 -5.21
CA VAL A 198 -28.92 5.54 -4.12
C VAL A 198 -28.33 5.07 -2.80
N TRP A 199 -28.21 5.97 -1.82
CA TRP A 199 -27.90 5.58 -0.45
C TRP A 199 -29.14 4.98 0.22
N ILE A 200 -29.00 3.75 0.71
CA ILE A 200 -30.04 2.98 1.36
C ILE A 200 -29.61 2.59 2.79
N THR A 201 -30.58 2.34 3.65
CA THR A 201 -30.32 1.83 5.00
C THR A 201 -30.04 0.33 4.98
N GLU A 202 -29.41 -0.19 6.05
CA GLU A 202 -29.21 -1.62 6.27
C GLU A 202 -30.49 -2.44 6.07
N ALA A 203 -31.63 -1.96 6.59
CA ALA A 203 -32.91 -2.65 6.48
C ALA A 203 -33.40 -2.82 5.03
N GLN A 204 -32.92 -2.00 4.10
CA GLN A 204 -33.32 -2.05 2.69
C GLN A 204 -32.37 -2.89 1.83
N ARG A 205 -31.24 -3.33 2.40
CA ARG A 205 -30.19 -4.05 1.70
C ARG A 205 -30.70 -5.29 0.98
N ASP A 206 -31.36 -6.20 1.72
CA ASP A 206 -31.88 -7.47 1.15
C ASP A 206 -32.90 -7.20 0.04
N LYS A 207 -33.76 -6.19 0.22
CA LYS A 207 -34.71 -5.79 -0.81
C LYS A 207 -34.00 -5.27 -2.07
N ALA A 208 -32.96 -4.44 -1.90
CA ALA A 208 -32.20 -3.91 -3.02
C ALA A 208 -31.51 -5.03 -3.82
N GLU A 209 -30.88 -5.98 -3.13
CA GLU A 209 -30.22 -7.13 -3.75
C GLU A 209 -31.24 -8.01 -4.51
N MET A 210 -32.44 -8.24 -3.94
CA MET A 210 -33.53 -8.98 -4.63
C MET A 210 -34.05 -8.28 -5.89
N LEU A 211 -34.03 -6.94 -5.91
CA LEU A 211 -34.41 -6.12 -7.07
C LEU A 211 -33.27 -6.04 -8.11
N GLY A 212 -32.13 -6.68 -7.86
CA GLY A 212 -31.00 -6.73 -8.78
C GLY A 212 -30.02 -5.55 -8.66
N TYR A 213 -30.14 -4.72 -7.63
CA TYR A 213 -29.15 -3.69 -7.35
C TYR A 213 -27.85 -4.31 -6.87
N THR A 214 -26.72 -3.72 -7.26
CA THR A 214 -25.41 -4.01 -6.63
C THR A 214 -25.28 -3.13 -5.39
N VAL A 215 -25.21 -3.76 -4.21
CA VAL A 215 -25.14 -3.04 -2.93
C VAL A 215 -23.71 -3.10 -2.40
N VAL A 216 -23.15 -1.95 -2.06
CA VAL A 216 -21.73 -1.79 -1.68
C VAL A 216 -21.62 -1.01 -0.37
N ASP A 217 -20.74 -1.46 0.52
CA ASP A 217 -20.42 -0.79 1.78
C ASP A 217 -19.45 0.40 1.58
N PRO A 218 -19.42 1.38 2.48
CA PRO A 218 -18.59 2.58 2.36
C PRO A 218 -17.09 2.29 2.15
N PRO A 219 -16.44 1.35 2.86
CA PRO A 219 -15.03 1.02 2.61
C PRO A 219 -14.77 0.49 1.18
N SER A 220 -15.70 -0.29 0.63
CA SER A 220 -15.61 -0.81 -0.74
C SER A 220 -15.73 0.29 -1.79
N ILE A 221 -16.51 1.34 -1.52
CA ILE A 221 -16.62 2.50 -2.42
C ILE A 221 -15.26 3.19 -2.54
N ILE A 222 -14.60 3.50 -1.40
CA ILE A 222 -13.26 4.09 -1.41
C ILE A 222 -12.28 3.17 -2.14
N ALA A 223 -12.29 1.88 -1.83
CA ALA A 223 -11.38 0.90 -2.42
C ALA A 223 -11.54 0.81 -3.95
N THR A 224 -12.77 0.81 -4.45
CA THR A 224 -13.06 0.79 -5.89
C THR A 224 -12.61 2.09 -6.54
N HIS A 225 -12.96 3.25 -5.97
CA HIS A 225 -12.59 4.55 -6.50
C HIS A 225 -11.05 4.72 -6.53
N LEU A 226 -10.36 4.38 -5.45
CA LEU A 226 -8.91 4.40 -5.38
C LEU A 226 -8.27 3.47 -6.44
N THR A 227 -8.86 2.29 -6.66
CA THR A 227 -8.39 1.35 -7.69
C THR A 227 -8.47 1.96 -9.09
N GLU A 228 -9.61 2.55 -9.44
CA GLU A 228 -9.82 3.14 -10.75
C GLU A 228 -8.96 4.41 -10.96
N VAL A 229 -8.80 5.23 -9.92
CA VAL A 229 -7.88 6.38 -9.97
C VAL A 229 -6.43 5.92 -10.20
N ILE A 230 -5.96 4.88 -9.51
CA ILE A 230 -4.60 4.36 -9.70
C ILE A 230 -4.44 3.78 -11.11
N LYS A 231 -5.45 3.10 -11.66
CA LYS A 231 -5.43 2.60 -13.05
C LYS A 231 -5.33 3.74 -14.06
N ALA A 232 -6.12 4.78 -13.89
CA ALA A 232 -6.11 5.95 -14.78
C ALA A 232 -4.74 6.67 -14.78
N HIS A 233 -4.06 6.71 -13.63
CA HIS A 233 -2.77 7.38 -13.45
C HIS A 233 -1.57 6.40 -13.41
N ALA A 234 -1.77 5.14 -13.81
CA ALA A 234 -0.72 4.11 -13.78
C ALA A 234 0.56 4.53 -14.51
N HIS A 235 0.42 5.25 -15.64
CA HIS A 235 1.52 5.75 -16.45
C HIS A 235 2.34 6.83 -15.73
N GLU A 236 1.73 7.63 -14.86
CA GLU A 236 2.41 8.66 -14.06
C GLU A 236 3.09 8.05 -12.83
N LEU A 237 2.50 6.99 -12.28
CA LEU A 237 2.98 6.30 -11.09
C LEU A 237 4.14 5.34 -11.37
N THR A 238 4.37 4.99 -12.63
CA THR A 238 5.46 4.10 -13.04
C THR A 238 6.66 4.93 -13.49
N GLY A 239 7.52 5.27 -12.55
CA GLY A 239 8.75 6.03 -12.80
C GLY A 239 9.94 5.12 -13.16
N ARG A 240 11.12 5.75 -13.31
CA ARG A 240 12.36 5.05 -13.63
C ARG A 240 12.79 4.05 -12.55
N GLN A 241 12.51 4.36 -11.28
CA GLN A 241 12.88 3.49 -10.17
C GLN A 241 12.05 2.21 -10.15
N GLU A 242 10.74 2.31 -10.40
CA GLU A 242 9.83 1.17 -10.51
C GLU A 242 10.23 0.28 -11.69
N VAL A 243 10.55 0.88 -12.85
CA VAL A 243 11.03 0.15 -14.02
C VAL A 243 12.39 -0.51 -13.75
N GLN A 244 13.33 0.17 -13.11
CA GLN A 244 14.61 -0.42 -12.71
C GLN A 244 14.39 -1.65 -11.83
N THR A 245 13.51 -1.56 -10.83
CA THR A 245 13.19 -2.67 -9.93
C THR A 245 12.60 -3.86 -10.69
N ILE A 246 11.73 -3.60 -11.68
CA ILE A 246 11.17 -4.66 -12.54
C ILE A 246 12.28 -5.32 -13.36
N ILE A 247 13.15 -4.53 -13.98
CA ILE A 247 14.26 -5.02 -14.82
C ILE A 247 15.25 -5.83 -13.97
N ASP A 248 15.60 -5.37 -12.78
CA ASP A 248 16.47 -6.10 -11.86
C ASP A 248 15.89 -7.46 -11.51
N LYS A 249 14.57 -7.53 -11.30
CA LYS A 249 13.88 -8.80 -11.04
C LYS A 249 13.85 -9.73 -12.26
N VAL A 250 13.67 -9.17 -13.45
CA VAL A 250 13.77 -9.94 -14.70
C VAL A 250 15.18 -10.48 -14.91
N LYS A 251 16.21 -9.69 -14.60
CA LYS A 251 17.61 -10.07 -14.74
C LYS A 251 17.98 -11.33 -13.95
N GLU A 252 17.33 -11.57 -12.80
CA GLU A 252 17.57 -12.78 -12.00
C GLU A 252 17.29 -14.08 -12.78
N ASN A 253 16.25 -14.07 -13.65
CA ASN A 253 15.82 -15.26 -14.40
C ASN A 253 16.19 -15.21 -15.89
N TYR A 254 16.34 -14.01 -16.45
CA TYR A 254 16.58 -13.73 -17.87
C TYR A 254 17.75 -12.73 -18.05
N PRO A 255 18.96 -13.05 -17.57
CA PRO A 255 20.09 -12.11 -17.61
C PRO A 255 20.49 -11.74 -19.03
N ALA A 256 20.39 -12.65 -19.99
CA ALA A 256 20.82 -12.43 -21.37
C ALA A 256 20.10 -11.23 -22.01
N ILE A 257 18.78 -11.19 -21.91
CA ILE A 257 17.94 -10.12 -22.48
C ILE A 257 18.29 -8.76 -21.85
N VAL A 258 18.42 -8.73 -20.52
CA VAL A 258 18.70 -7.49 -19.81
C VAL A 258 20.09 -6.96 -20.12
N GLU A 259 21.12 -7.82 -20.18
CA GLU A 259 22.51 -7.43 -20.46
C GLU A 259 22.72 -7.02 -21.93
N GLU A 260 21.92 -7.53 -22.84
CA GLU A 260 21.89 -7.08 -24.24
C GLU A 260 21.25 -5.71 -24.37
N LEU A 261 20.08 -5.51 -23.74
CA LEU A 261 19.27 -4.30 -23.91
C LEU A 261 19.80 -3.12 -23.08
N VAL A 262 20.10 -3.33 -21.79
CA VAL A 262 20.37 -2.24 -20.84
C VAL A 262 21.80 -2.31 -20.31
N PRO A 263 22.57 -1.22 -20.34
CA PRO A 263 22.30 0.12 -20.93
C PRO A 263 22.73 0.25 -22.39
N LYS A 264 23.14 -0.84 -23.06
CA LYS A 264 23.88 -0.82 -24.32
C LYS A 264 23.03 -0.30 -25.50
N VAL A 265 21.77 -0.71 -25.53
CA VAL A 265 20.83 -0.40 -26.62
C VAL A 265 19.79 0.63 -26.18
N MET A 266 19.25 0.47 -24.98
CA MET A 266 18.24 1.39 -24.41
C MET A 266 18.60 1.82 -23.01
N THR A 267 18.21 3.03 -22.66
CA THR A 267 18.22 3.55 -21.29
C THR A 267 16.95 3.14 -20.54
N ILE A 268 17.02 3.09 -19.22
CA ILE A 268 15.83 2.89 -18.36
C ILE A 268 14.74 3.92 -18.66
N GLY A 269 15.14 5.16 -19.01
CA GLY A 269 14.18 6.22 -19.33
C GLY A 269 13.40 5.97 -20.63
N GLU A 270 14.01 5.37 -21.65
CA GLU A 270 13.33 4.99 -22.89
C GLU A 270 12.38 3.81 -22.67
N ILE A 271 12.82 2.79 -21.92
CA ILE A 271 11.97 1.65 -21.53
C ILE A 271 10.78 2.14 -20.70
N GLN A 272 11.02 3.06 -19.75
CA GLN A 272 9.96 3.64 -18.92
C GLN A 272 8.91 4.36 -19.77
N LYS A 273 9.30 5.07 -20.83
CA LYS A 273 8.34 5.73 -21.72
C LYS A 273 7.45 4.73 -22.47
N VAL A 274 8.04 3.63 -22.99
CA VAL A 274 7.26 2.57 -23.64
C VAL A 274 6.28 1.92 -22.64
N ILE A 275 6.73 1.61 -21.44
CA ILE A 275 5.88 1.05 -20.38
C ILE A 275 4.76 2.04 -20.03
N ALA A 276 5.08 3.34 -19.87
CA ALA A 276 4.09 4.37 -19.59
C ALA A 276 3.04 4.50 -20.70
N ASN A 277 3.46 4.46 -21.96
CA ASN A 277 2.53 4.50 -23.11
C ASN A 277 1.55 3.32 -23.06
N LEU A 278 2.03 2.11 -22.80
CA LEU A 278 1.18 0.92 -22.66
C LEU A 278 0.19 1.05 -21.49
N LEU A 279 0.66 1.49 -20.33
CA LEU A 279 -0.17 1.66 -19.13
C LEU A 279 -1.21 2.77 -19.32
N LYS A 280 -0.89 3.85 -20.04
CA LYS A 280 -1.82 4.93 -20.37
C LYS A 280 -3.03 4.44 -21.16
N GLU A 281 -2.85 3.40 -21.97
CA GLU A 281 -3.90 2.74 -22.73
C GLU A 281 -4.55 1.57 -21.99
N GLY A 282 -4.15 1.36 -20.75
CA GLY A 282 -4.62 0.24 -19.93
C GLY A 282 -4.11 -1.12 -20.42
N VAL A 283 -3.05 -1.16 -21.22
CA VAL A 283 -2.39 -2.41 -21.61
C VAL A 283 -1.52 -2.92 -20.48
N SER A 284 -1.68 -4.18 -20.12
CA SER A 284 -0.88 -4.83 -19.07
C SER A 284 0.56 -5.02 -19.52
N VAL A 285 1.50 -4.62 -18.65
CA VAL A 285 2.94 -4.83 -18.84
C VAL A 285 3.46 -6.06 -18.09
N ARG A 286 2.55 -6.93 -17.64
CA ARG A 286 2.88 -8.13 -16.86
C ARG A 286 3.80 -9.11 -17.62
N ASP A 287 3.63 -9.20 -18.95
CA ASP A 287 4.53 -9.96 -19.81
C ASP A 287 5.75 -9.13 -20.19
N ILE A 288 6.49 -8.75 -19.15
CA ILE A 288 7.67 -7.87 -19.30
C ILE A 288 8.78 -8.52 -20.14
N VAL A 289 8.87 -9.84 -20.16
CA VAL A 289 9.88 -10.56 -20.95
C VAL A 289 9.63 -10.34 -22.44
N THR A 290 8.41 -10.57 -22.93
CA THR A 290 8.05 -10.28 -24.31
C THR A 290 8.26 -8.82 -24.68
N ILE A 291 7.98 -7.90 -23.76
CA ILE A 291 8.23 -6.46 -23.96
C ILE A 291 9.73 -6.20 -24.18
N LEU A 292 10.59 -6.71 -23.28
CA LEU A 292 12.03 -6.48 -23.37
C LEU A 292 12.66 -7.17 -24.58
N GLU A 293 12.22 -8.39 -24.95
CA GLU A 293 12.66 -9.07 -26.16
C GLU A 293 12.33 -8.26 -27.41
N THR A 294 11.07 -7.77 -27.51
CA THR A 294 10.67 -6.91 -28.62
C THR A 294 11.49 -5.64 -28.69
N LEU A 295 11.76 -5.01 -27.55
CA LEU A 295 12.61 -3.83 -27.50
C LEU A 295 14.06 -4.13 -27.91
N ALA A 296 14.62 -5.29 -27.54
CA ALA A 296 15.95 -5.69 -27.96
C ALA A 296 16.05 -5.89 -29.48
N ASP A 297 15.01 -6.43 -30.12
CA ASP A 297 14.94 -6.65 -31.55
C ASP A 297 14.83 -5.34 -32.36
N TYR A 298 14.01 -4.40 -31.89
CA TYR A 298 13.66 -3.22 -32.68
C TYR A 298 14.37 -1.93 -32.27
N ALA A 299 14.89 -1.80 -31.05
CA ALA A 299 15.61 -0.60 -30.63
C ALA A 299 16.91 -0.34 -31.43
N PRO A 300 17.65 -1.33 -31.97
CA PRO A 300 18.74 -1.07 -32.88
C PRO A 300 18.32 -0.42 -34.21
N ILE A 301 17.05 -0.52 -34.59
CA ILE A 301 16.50 0.03 -35.84
C ILE A 301 15.94 1.43 -35.63
N THR A 302 15.27 1.66 -34.48
CA THR A 302 14.67 2.96 -34.14
C THR A 302 14.71 3.20 -32.63
N HIS A 303 15.00 4.45 -32.24
CA HIS A 303 14.91 4.93 -30.85
C HIS A 303 13.62 5.72 -30.57
N ASP A 304 12.72 5.80 -31.56
CA ASP A 304 11.42 6.42 -31.36
C ASP A 304 10.57 5.54 -30.43
N THR A 305 10.32 6.06 -29.23
CA THR A 305 9.57 5.33 -28.18
C THR A 305 8.12 5.06 -28.56
N ASP A 306 7.51 5.87 -29.45
CA ASP A 306 6.14 5.66 -29.90
C ASP A 306 6.09 4.51 -30.91
N MET A 307 7.04 4.47 -31.86
CA MET A 307 7.21 3.34 -32.78
C MET A 307 7.54 2.04 -32.04
N LEU A 308 8.43 2.09 -31.06
CA LEU A 308 8.74 0.93 -30.22
C LEU A 308 7.52 0.44 -29.45
N THR A 309 6.66 1.35 -28.99
CA THR A 309 5.39 0.98 -28.33
C THR A 309 4.47 0.23 -29.30
N GLU A 310 4.42 0.61 -30.58
CA GLU A 310 3.63 -0.12 -31.59
C GLU A 310 4.14 -1.54 -31.80
N TYR A 311 5.45 -1.74 -31.92
CA TYR A 311 6.02 -3.09 -32.04
C TYR A 311 5.70 -3.96 -30.84
N VAL A 312 5.84 -3.39 -29.63
CA VAL A 312 5.49 -4.09 -28.38
C VAL A 312 3.99 -4.40 -28.33
N ARG A 313 3.12 -3.47 -28.75
CA ARG A 313 1.67 -3.68 -28.83
C ARG A 313 1.31 -4.82 -29.79
N GLN A 314 2.01 -4.91 -30.92
CA GLN A 314 1.85 -6.02 -31.87
C GLN A 314 2.26 -7.36 -31.24
N ALA A 315 3.39 -7.42 -30.54
CA ALA A 315 3.84 -8.63 -29.83
C ALA A 315 2.86 -9.06 -28.74
N LEU A 316 2.25 -8.11 -28.04
CA LEU A 316 1.22 -8.35 -27.01
C LEU A 316 -0.19 -8.56 -27.59
N GLY A 317 -0.37 -8.62 -28.90
CA GLY A 317 -1.65 -8.62 -29.59
C GLY A 317 -2.66 -9.66 -29.08
N ARG A 318 -2.21 -10.86 -28.71
CA ARG A 318 -3.07 -11.90 -28.13
C ARG A 318 -3.66 -11.48 -26.79
N ALA A 319 -2.83 -10.90 -25.91
CA ALA A 319 -3.26 -10.45 -24.58
C ALA A 319 -4.23 -9.27 -24.68
N ILE A 320 -3.92 -8.30 -25.56
CA ILE A 320 -4.75 -7.14 -25.86
C ILE A 320 -6.10 -7.58 -26.42
N SER A 321 -6.10 -8.43 -27.44
CA SER A 321 -7.34 -8.92 -28.06
C SER A 321 -8.22 -9.65 -27.02
N LYS A 322 -7.64 -10.48 -26.17
CA LYS A 322 -8.40 -11.17 -25.11
C LYS A 322 -9.06 -10.21 -24.12
N LYS A 323 -8.43 -9.07 -23.84
CA LYS A 323 -8.96 -8.07 -22.91
C LYS A 323 -10.12 -7.27 -23.51
N PHE A 324 -9.99 -6.84 -24.75
CA PHE A 324 -10.92 -5.91 -25.37
C PHE A 324 -11.98 -6.58 -26.25
N ILE A 325 -11.71 -7.77 -26.80
CA ILE A 325 -12.65 -8.52 -27.62
C ILE A 325 -13.21 -9.66 -26.77
N ARG A 326 -14.34 -9.43 -26.12
CA ARG A 326 -14.99 -10.41 -25.22
C ARG A 326 -15.89 -11.38 -25.96
N ASP A 327 -16.54 -10.93 -27.02
CA ASP A 327 -17.51 -11.71 -27.78
C ASP A 327 -16.90 -12.34 -29.02
N LYS A 328 -17.48 -13.47 -29.46
CA LYS A 328 -17.08 -14.16 -30.69
C LYS A 328 -17.38 -13.32 -31.97
N LYS A 329 -18.20 -12.30 -31.85
CA LYS A 329 -18.54 -11.35 -32.91
C LYS A 329 -18.26 -9.95 -32.40
N SER A 330 -17.35 -9.25 -33.08
CA SER A 330 -17.05 -7.84 -32.79
C SER A 330 -17.53 -6.98 -33.95
N THR A 331 -18.16 -5.86 -33.63
CA THR A 331 -18.48 -4.84 -34.63
C THR A 331 -17.24 -3.97 -34.84
N VAL A 332 -16.82 -3.84 -36.07
CA VAL A 332 -15.70 -2.97 -36.45
C VAL A 332 -16.19 -1.82 -37.34
N ILE A 333 -15.57 -0.68 -37.19
CA ILE A 333 -15.78 0.47 -38.10
C ILE A 333 -14.63 0.45 -39.09
N THR A 334 -14.94 0.41 -40.37
CA THR A 334 -13.96 0.49 -41.44
C THR A 334 -14.13 1.80 -42.19
N LEU A 335 -13.03 2.33 -42.75
CA LEU A 335 -13.08 3.46 -43.68
C LEU A 335 -13.68 3.02 -45.02
N ASP A 336 -14.35 3.93 -45.70
CA ASP A 336 -14.70 3.72 -47.09
C ASP A 336 -13.40 3.55 -47.93
N PRO A 337 -13.32 2.54 -48.82
CA PRO A 337 -12.09 2.26 -49.57
C PRO A 337 -11.56 3.45 -50.35
N LYS A 338 -12.44 4.36 -50.84
CA LYS A 338 -11.99 5.56 -51.51
C LYS A 338 -11.34 6.55 -50.56
N LEU A 339 -11.89 6.69 -49.36
CA LEU A 339 -11.31 7.58 -48.35
C LEU A 339 -9.96 7.03 -47.87
N GLU A 340 -9.86 5.71 -47.66
CA GLU A 340 -8.60 5.03 -47.30
C GLU A 340 -7.54 5.28 -48.40
N GLN A 341 -7.90 5.11 -49.68
CA GLN A 341 -6.99 5.37 -50.79
C GLN A 341 -6.55 6.85 -50.85
N MET A 342 -7.47 7.79 -50.62
CA MET A 342 -7.13 9.23 -50.60
C MET A 342 -6.15 9.56 -49.48
N ILE A 343 -6.31 8.95 -48.31
CA ILE A 343 -5.38 9.11 -47.18
C ILE A 343 -4.01 8.51 -47.54
N MET A 344 -3.98 7.28 -48.08
CA MET A 344 -2.74 6.62 -48.50
C MET A 344 -1.98 7.44 -49.57
N ASP A 345 -2.68 7.99 -50.54
CA ASP A 345 -2.09 8.79 -51.60
C ASP A 345 -1.54 10.14 -51.09
N SER A 346 -2.12 10.65 -49.98
CA SER A 346 -1.69 11.92 -49.37
C SER A 346 -0.53 11.76 -48.35
N VAL A 347 -0.25 10.54 -47.91
CA VAL A 347 0.88 10.26 -46.99
C VAL A 347 2.18 10.35 -47.80
N GLN A 348 2.93 11.45 -47.61
CA GLN A 348 4.30 11.54 -48.11
C GLN A 348 5.18 10.58 -47.31
N LYS A 349 5.82 9.64 -47.98
CA LYS A 349 6.88 8.82 -47.39
C LYS A 349 8.08 9.73 -47.14
N THR A 350 8.23 10.21 -45.91
CA THR A 350 9.52 10.77 -45.48
C THR A 350 10.45 9.60 -45.20
N GLU A 351 11.48 9.49 -46.02
CA GLU A 351 12.62 8.62 -45.69
C GLU A 351 13.37 9.27 -44.54
N HIS A 352 13.35 8.61 -43.37
CA HIS A 352 14.25 8.89 -42.24
C HIS A 352 15.03 7.63 -41.93
#